data_c5b49a9aea8993ba08e27b63174f72a0
#
_entry.id   c5b49a9aea8993ba08e27b63174f72a0
#
_cell.length_a   1.000
_cell.length_b   1.000
_cell.length_c   1.000
_cell.angle_alpha   90.00
_cell.angle_beta   90.00
_cell.angle_gamma   90.00
#
_symmetry.space_group_name_H-M   'P 1'
#
loop_
_entity.id
_entity.type
_entity.pdbx_description
1 polymer ?
#
loop_
_entity_poly.entity_id
_entity_poly.type
_entity_poly.pdbx_seq_one_letter_code
_entity_poly.pdbx_strand_id
1 'polypeptide(L)'
;MNRSINNSSPGGESRLKTTELRIGLVGPMPPPSGGMANQTEQLARLLRQEGVNVDLIQVNPPYYPAWAGKIKGVRALFRLLPYLYRLWRAANTVQLFHVMANSGWSWYLFATPAIWIARIKKKPVVINYRGGEADTFFEKSFFWVKPSLAMADAIVVPSGFLEAVFRKRGIATLIVPNIINLDRFSKQANRRQGIEKTPHVILTRNLEPIYDNATAIRAFDLVRKTIPGARLTIAGSGPERTALGRLVEELGIQDAVTFAGRIDNEAIAELYHRADIMVNPSLVDNMPISILEALACGVPVVSTDVGGIPHLVTHEKTALLVPPQDPVAMSNAMLSLLNDRDKAKQIAEAGMLTVQQYTWPNVRNRLLSVYEYILAKSMR
;
A
#
# COMPACT_ATOMS: atom_id res chain seq x y z
N MET A 1 22.72 22.52 11.74
CA MET A 1 23.63 22.33 10.59
C MET A 1 22.87 21.54 9.53
N ASN A 2 22.22 22.26 8.62
CA ASN A 2 21.46 21.71 7.50
C ASN A 2 22.42 21.33 6.37
N ARG A 3 22.64 20.05 6.15
CA ARG A 3 23.14 19.56 4.86
C ARG A 3 21.94 18.98 4.10
N SER A 4 21.46 19.75 3.15
CA SER A 4 20.55 19.32 2.11
C SER A 4 21.17 18.13 1.37
N ILE A 5 20.58 16.96 1.52
CA ILE A 5 20.86 15.83 0.65
C ILE A 5 20.16 16.14 -0.68
N ASN A 6 20.94 16.60 -1.66
CA ASN A 6 20.46 16.87 -3.01
C ASN A 6 19.80 15.64 -3.60
N ASN A 7 18.61 15.82 -4.13
CA ASN A 7 17.82 14.86 -4.94
C ASN A 7 18.42 14.67 -6.37
N SER A 8 19.74 14.68 -6.50
CA SER A 8 20.41 14.28 -7.74
C SER A 8 20.70 12.79 -7.67
N SER A 9 20.10 12.03 -8.57
CA SER A 9 20.31 10.59 -8.77
C SER A 9 21.80 10.29 -8.89
N PRO A 10 22.41 9.54 -7.96
CA PRO A 10 23.67 8.91 -8.23
C PRO A 10 23.38 7.53 -8.83
N GLY A 11 23.57 7.38 -10.14
CA GLY A 11 23.75 6.08 -10.80
C GLY A 11 25.08 5.44 -10.38
N GLY A 12 25.26 5.20 -9.08
CA GLY A 12 26.37 4.44 -8.54
C GLY A 12 25.85 3.08 -8.07
N GLU A 13 26.48 2.01 -8.53
CA GLU A 13 26.25 0.68 -7.98
C GLU A 13 26.48 0.69 -6.47
N SER A 14 25.56 0.08 -5.72
CA SER A 14 25.65 -0.06 -4.27
C SER A 14 26.97 -0.75 -3.90
N ARG A 15 27.75 -0.12 -3.01
CA ARG A 15 29.02 -0.70 -2.49
C ARG A 15 28.78 -1.79 -1.44
N LEU A 16 27.55 -1.94 -0.95
CA LEU A 16 27.19 -3.00 -0.02
C LEU A 16 27.26 -4.36 -0.70
N LYS A 17 28.09 -5.25 -0.17
CA LYS A 17 27.99 -6.68 -0.49
C LYS A 17 26.71 -7.20 0.16
N THR A 18 25.63 -7.25 -0.62
CA THR A 18 24.30 -7.69 -0.15
C THR A 18 24.32 -9.07 0.49
N THR A 19 25.23 -9.97 0.06
CA THR A 19 25.41 -11.32 0.59
C THR A 19 25.89 -11.38 2.04
N GLU A 20 26.52 -10.31 2.55
CA GLU A 20 26.98 -10.20 3.93
C GLU A 20 25.96 -9.46 4.83
N LEU A 21 24.94 -8.84 4.22
CA LEU A 21 23.96 -8.03 4.93
C LEU A 21 22.89 -8.90 5.61
N ARG A 22 22.72 -8.70 6.93
CA ARG A 22 21.66 -9.34 7.73
C ARG A 22 20.74 -8.29 8.30
N ILE A 23 19.46 -8.36 7.97
CA ILE A 23 18.46 -7.41 8.42
C ILE A 23 17.33 -8.09 9.19
N GLY A 24 16.85 -7.42 10.24
CA GLY A 24 15.60 -7.76 10.93
C GLY A 24 14.45 -7.01 10.28
N LEU A 25 13.65 -7.68 9.45
CA LEU A 25 12.45 -7.08 8.85
C LEU A 25 11.25 -7.31 9.77
N VAL A 26 10.75 -6.23 10.36
CA VAL A 26 9.62 -6.25 11.28
C VAL A 26 8.37 -5.79 10.57
N GLY A 27 7.33 -6.63 10.52
CA GLY A 27 6.07 -6.23 9.88
C GLY A 27 4.98 -7.30 9.91
N PRO A 28 3.77 -6.96 9.48
CA PRO A 28 2.70 -7.94 9.32
C PRO A 28 2.97 -8.83 8.10
N MET A 29 2.46 -10.07 8.17
CA MET A 29 2.50 -11.03 7.08
C MET A 29 1.10 -11.54 6.76
N PRO A 30 0.81 -11.95 5.54
CA PRO A 30 -0.40 -12.71 5.26
C PRO A 30 -0.40 -14.07 5.99
N PRO A 31 -1.55 -14.64 6.37
CA PRO A 31 -2.87 -14.03 6.45
C PRO A 31 -3.04 -13.13 7.70
N PRO A 32 -3.92 -12.12 7.69
CA PRO A 32 -4.75 -11.69 6.55
C PRO A 32 -3.95 -10.87 5.54
N SER A 33 -4.24 -11.05 4.24
CA SER A 33 -3.66 -10.22 3.19
C SER A 33 -4.14 -8.77 3.33
N GLY A 34 -3.27 -7.83 3.07
CA GLY A 34 -3.55 -6.40 3.11
C GLY A 34 -2.33 -5.63 2.58
N GLY A 35 -2.50 -4.38 2.21
CA GLY A 35 -1.46 -3.60 1.54
C GLY A 35 -0.08 -3.70 2.22
N MET A 36 0.00 -3.47 3.53
CA MET A 36 1.28 -3.53 4.25
C MET A 36 1.80 -4.97 4.40
N ALA A 37 0.92 -5.96 4.64
CA ALA A 37 1.34 -7.36 4.78
C ALA A 37 1.93 -7.90 3.47
N ASN A 38 1.26 -7.63 2.35
CA ASN A 38 1.75 -8.02 1.02
C ASN A 38 3.08 -7.32 0.67
N GLN A 39 3.24 -6.04 1.04
CA GLN A 39 4.50 -5.32 0.83
C GLN A 39 5.62 -5.83 1.72
N THR A 40 5.34 -6.23 2.97
CA THR A 40 6.34 -6.86 3.86
C THR A 40 6.83 -8.18 3.29
N GLU A 41 5.92 -9.04 2.87
CA GLU A 41 6.24 -10.33 2.26
C GLU A 41 7.03 -10.16 0.96
N GLN A 42 6.57 -9.26 0.08
CA GLN A 42 7.24 -8.96 -1.17
C GLN A 42 8.65 -8.41 -0.94
N LEU A 43 8.81 -7.47 -0.01
CA LEU A 43 10.11 -6.91 0.33
C LEU A 43 11.06 -7.98 0.87
N ALA A 44 10.59 -8.85 1.78
CA ALA A 44 11.39 -9.97 2.30
C ALA A 44 11.89 -10.89 1.18
N ARG A 45 11.00 -11.23 0.24
CA ARG A 45 11.34 -12.07 -0.91
C ARG A 45 12.38 -11.39 -1.82
N LEU A 46 12.15 -10.14 -2.19
CA LEU A 46 13.02 -9.38 -3.08
C LEU A 46 14.42 -9.17 -2.49
N LEU A 47 14.51 -8.83 -1.20
CA LEU A 47 15.79 -8.69 -0.52
C LEU A 47 16.56 -10.03 -0.46
N ARG A 48 15.88 -11.15 -0.23
CA ARG A 48 16.51 -12.48 -0.28
C ARG A 48 17.00 -12.85 -1.68
N GLN A 49 16.30 -12.45 -2.72
CA GLN A 49 16.75 -12.64 -4.12
C GLN A 49 18.02 -11.83 -4.42
N GLU A 50 18.23 -10.69 -3.76
CA GLU A 50 19.47 -9.91 -3.81
C GLU A 50 20.60 -10.49 -2.92
N GLY A 51 20.38 -11.61 -2.26
CA GLY A 51 21.35 -12.25 -1.38
C GLY A 51 21.34 -11.74 0.05
N VAL A 52 20.44 -10.82 0.42
CA VAL A 52 20.34 -10.31 1.80
C VAL A 52 19.74 -11.38 2.71
N ASN A 53 20.38 -11.61 3.85
CA ASN A 53 19.85 -12.48 4.89
C ASN A 53 18.76 -11.74 5.68
N VAL A 54 17.49 -12.12 5.47
CA VAL A 54 16.33 -11.48 6.10
C VAL A 54 15.77 -12.34 7.22
N ASP A 55 15.95 -11.87 8.46
CA ASP A 55 15.27 -12.39 9.65
C ASP A 55 13.91 -11.69 9.78
N LEU A 56 12.84 -12.43 9.44
CA LEU A 56 11.49 -11.90 9.41
C LEU A 56 10.81 -11.99 10.78
N ILE A 57 10.49 -10.83 11.36
CA ILE A 57 9.85 -10.71 12.67
C ILE A 57 8.40 -10.29 12.48
N GLN A 58 7.53 -11.30 12.43
CA GLN A 58 6.11 -11.11 12.18
C GLN A 58 5.40 -10.50 13.39
N VAL A 59 4.62 -9.43 13.18
CA VAL A 59 3.84 -8.75 14.24
C VAL A 59 2.45 -9.36 14.44
N ASN A 60 1.95 -10.13 13.49
CA ASN A 60 0.63 -10.76 13.51
C ASN A 60 0.67 -12.30 13.40
N PRO A 61 1.56 -13.01 14.10
CA PRO A 61 1.56 -14.48 14.06
C PRO A 61 0.22 -15.02 14.57
N PRO A 62 -0.18 -16.23 14.14
CA PRO A 62 -1.31 -16.94 14.76
C PRO A 62 -1.14 -17.02 16.27
N TYR A 63 -2.26 -17.02 16.99
CA TYR A 63 -2.20 -17.19 18.45
C TYR A 63 -1.81 -18.62 18.82
N TYR A 64 -0.87 -18.73 19.76
CA TYR A 64 -0.51 -20.00 20.35
C TYR A 64 -0.56 -19.89 21.88
N PRO A 65 -1.36 -20.71 22.55
CA PRO A 65 -2.35 -21.64 21.98
C PRO A 65 -3.53 -20.92 21.30
N ALA A 66 -4.21 -21.60 20.38
CA ALA A 66 -5.24 -20.99 19.53
C ALA A 66 -6.42 -20.36 20.32
N TRP A 67 -6.76 -20.93 21.49
CA TRP A 67 -7.81 -20.40 22.37
C TRP A 67 -7.50 -18.99 22.91
N ALA A 68 -6.22 -18.63 23.04
CA ALA A 68 -5.80 -17.31 23.53
C ALA A 68 -6.34 -16.17 22.65
N GLY A 69 -6.55 -16.43 21.35
CA GLY A 69 -7.14 -15.46 20.43
C GLY A 69 -8.59 -15.08 20.73
N LYS A 70 -9.32 -15.92 21.48
CA LYS A 70 -10.73 -15.70 21.84
C LYS A 70 -10.90 -14.81 23.08
N ILE A 71 -9.86 -14.64 23.90
CA ILE A 71 -9.92 -13.88 25.16
C ILE A 71 -9.63 -12.41 24.89
N LYS A 72 -10.67 -11.57 24.88
CA LYS A 72 -10.53 -10.11 24.73
C LYS A 72 -9.69 -9.53 25.89
N GLY A 73 -8.78 -8.59 25.57
CA GLY A 73 -7.88 -7.94 26.54
C GLY A 73 -6.57 -8.70 26.74
N VAL A 74 -6.60 -9.98 27.06
CA VAL A 74 -5.39 -10.79 27.35
C VAL A 74 -4.69 -11.26 26.07
N ARG A 75 -5.42 -11.46 24.99
CA ARG A 75 -4.87 -11.93 23.70
C ARG A 75 -3.67 -11.12 23.20
N ALA A 76 -3.62 -9.82 23.52
CA ALA A 76 -2.51 -8.96 23.12
C ALA A 76 -1.18 -9.42 23.74
N LEU A 77 -1.18 -9.89 24.99
CA LEU A 77 0.02 -10.40 25.70
C LEU A 77 0.58 -11.66 25.02
N PHE A 78 -0.31 -12.58 24.61
CA PHE A 78 0.11 -13.81 23.92
C PHE A 78 0.76 -13.56 22.56
N ARG A 79 0.56 -12.39 21.98
CA ARG A 79 1.22 -11.97 20.74
C ARG A 79 2.45 -11.11 21.03
N LEU A 80 2.35 -10.21 22.01
CA LEU A 80 3.39 -9.23 22.32
C LEU A 80 4.62 -9.89 22.96
N LEU A 81 4.46 -10.80 23.93
CA LEU A 81 5.60 -11.42 24.60
C LEU A 81 6.48 -12.26 23.66
N PRO A 82 5.94 -13.17 22.82
CA PRO A 82 6.74 -13.87 21.82
C PRO A 82 7.39 -12.93 20.80
N TYR A 83 6.70 -11.83 20.44
CA TYR A 83 7.23 -10.82 19.55
C TYR A 83 8.45 -10.10 20.15
N LEU A 84 8.37 -9.66 21.41
CA LEU A 84 9.49 -9.02 22.12
C LEU A 84 10.69 -9.96 22.26
N TYR A 85 10.44 -11.24 22.58
CA TYR A 85 11.49 -12.26 22.64
C TYR A 85 12.18 -12.44 21.28
N ARG A 86 11.42 -12.53 20.18
CA ARG A 86 11.98 -12.66 18.83
C ARG A 86 12.80 -11.43 18.44
N LEU A 87 12.32 -10.22 18.74
CA LEU A 87 13.09 -8.98 18.53
C LEU A 87 14.42 -9.01 19.28
N TRP A 88 14.38 -9.36 20.57
CA TRP A 88 15.58 -9.40 21.40
C TRP A 88 16.60 -10.42 20.89
N ARG A 89 16.13 -11.59 20.47
CA ARG A 89 16.98 -12.64 19.89
C ARG A 89 17.57 -12.21 18.55
N ALA A 90 16.74 -11.69 17.65
CA ALA A 90 17.16 -11.21 16.33
C ALA A 90 18.22 -10.09 16.43
N ALA A 91 18.10 -9.21 17.42
CA ALA A 91 19.05 -8.13 17.63
C ALA A 91 20.49 -8.59 17.88
N ASN A 92 20.73 -9.86 18.25
CA ASN A 92 22.09 -10.38 18.41
C ASN A 92 22.72 -10.80 17.06
N THR A 93 21.92 -11.03 16.00
CA THR A 93 22.39 -11.57 14.71
C THR A 93 22.30 -10.59 13.57
N VAL A 94 21.33 -9.64 13.61
CA VAL A 94 21.11 -8.68 12.54
C VAL A 94 22.03 -7.46 12.67
N GLN A 95 22.30 -6.80 11.54
CA GLN A 95 23.11 -5.58 11.49
C GLN A 95 22.24 -4.33 11.60
N LEU A 96 21.00 -4.38 11.12
CA LEU A 96 20.01 -3.30 11.24
C LEU A 96 18.58 -3.85 11.33
N PHE A 97 17.66 -3.01 11.79
CA PHE A 97 16.23 -3.28 11.73
C PHE A 97 15.54 -2.41 10.68
N HIS A 98 14.68 -3.03 9.88
CA HIS A 98 13.73 -2.36 9.00
C HIS A 98 12.32 -2.59 9.54
N VAL A 99 11.69 -1.54 10.07
CA VAL A 99 10.41 -1.62 10.77
C VAL A 99 9.30 -1.06 9.89
N MET A 100 8.39 -1.93 9.44
CA MET A 100 7.17 -1.55 8.74
C MET A 100 6.18 -0.97 9.76
N ALA A 101 5.97 0.33 9.73
CA ALA A 101 5.19 1.05 10.74
C ALA A 101 3.88 1.61 10.18
N ASN A 102 2.86 1.65 11.03
CA ASN A 102 1.55 2.22 10.74
C ASN A 102 1.07 3.09 11.92
N SER A 103 -0.01 3.84 11.71
CA SER A 103 -0.68 4.66 12.72
C SER A 103 -1.37 3.83 13.82
N GLY A 104 -1.78 4.50 14.90
CA GLY A 104 -2.64 3.95 15.94
C GLY A 104 -1.95 2.92 16.84
N TRP A 105 -2.72 1.94 17.34
CA TRP A 105 -2.22 0.91 18.26
C TRP A 105 -1.08 0.07 17.69
N SER A 106 -1.01 -0.09 16.36
CA SER A 106 0.08 -0.79 15.70
C SER A 106 1.43 -0.11 15.94
N TRP A 107 1.46 1.21 15.99
CA TRP A 107 2.65 1.97 16.36
C TRP A 107 3.13 1.64 17.77
N TYR A 108 2.24 1.72 18.76
CA TYR A 108 2.61 1.53 20.17
C TYR A 108 2.98 0.10 20.51
N LEU A 109 2.24 -0.87 19.96
CA LEU A 109 2.43 -2.29 20.31
C LEU A 109 3.58 -2.95 19.55
N PHE A 110 3.91 -2.48 18.34
CA PHE A 110 4.88 -3.17 17.50
C PHE A 110 6.04 -2.28 17.05
N ALA A 111 5.78 -1.11 16.48
CA ALA A 111 6.87 -0.26 15.99
C ALA A 111 7.73 0.29 17.14
N THR A 112 7.11 0.85 18.17
CA THR A 112 7.81 1.41 19.33
C THR A 112 8.73 0.38 20.00
N PRO A 113 8.28 -0.82 20.40
CA PRO A 113 9.17 -1.82 21.00
C PRO A 113 10.31 -2.25 20.08
N ALA A 114 10.08 -2.40 18.78
CA ALA A 114 11.13 -2.74 17.82
C ALA A 114 12.23 -1.67 17.80
N ILE A 115 11.86 -0.40 17.74
CA ILE A 115 12.78 0.74 17.73
C ILE A 115 13.59 0.78 19.02
N TRP A 116 12.92 0.65 20.19
CA TRP A 116 13.59 0.74 21.48
C TRP A 116 14.54 -0.44 21.72
N ILE A 117 14.12 -1.68 21.40
CA ILE A 117 15.00 -2.87 21.53
C ILE A 117 16.21 -2.73 20.61
N ALA A 118 16.02 -2.28 19.36
CA ALA A 118 17.13 -2.05 18.45
C ALA A 118 18.12 -1.03 19.04
N ARG A 119 17.66 0.08 19.59
CA ARG A 119 18.53 1.10 20.23
C ARG A 119 19.24 0.56 21.47
N ILE A 120 18.58 -0.17 22.36
CA ILE A 120 19.21 -0.83 23.52
C ILE A 120 20.33 -1.77 23.05
N LYS A 121 20.12 -2.48 21.95
CA LYS A 121 21.08 -3.40 21.34
C LYS A 121 22.07 -2.70 20.39
N LYS A 122 22.08 -1.36 20.34
CA LYS A 122 22.94 -0.54 19.48
C LYS A 122 22.85 -0.90 17.99
N LYS A 123 21.65 -1.27 17.52
CA LYS A 123 21.39 -1.60 16.10
C LYS A 123 20.74 -0.42 15.41
N PRO A 124 21.20 -0.04 14.21
CA PRO A 124 20.55 0.95 13.38
C PRO A 124 19.12 0.58 13.03
N VAL A 125 18.24 1.59 12.92
CA VAL A 125 16.81 1.40 12.64
C VAL A 125 16.37 2.25 11.46
N VAL A 126 15.77 1.60 10.46
CA VAL A 126 14.96 2.24 9.42
C VAL A 126 13.49 2.08 9.78
N ILE A 127 12.77 3.17 9.92
CA ILE A 127 11.31 3.16 10.01
C ILE A 127 10.74 3.33 8.62
N ASN A 128 9.97 2.36 8.13
CA ASN A 128 9.22 2.45 6.89
C ASN A 128 7.75 2.72 7.23
N TYR A 129 7.38 4.01 7.25
CA TYR A 129 6.07 4.45 7.69
C TYR A 129 5.07 4.46 6.53
N ARG A 130 3.92 3.79 6.72
CA ARG A 130 2.92 3.53 5.67
C ARG A 130 1.49 3.93 6.01
N GLY A 131 1.26 4.51 7.18
CA GLY A 131 -0.08 4.87 7.64
C GLY A 131 -0.71 5.97 6.80
N GLY A 132 -1.88 5.72 6.20
CA GLY A 132 -2.63 6.71 5.42
C GLY A 132 -3.14 7.88 6.27
N GLU A 133 -3.54 7.60 7.51
CA GLU A 133 -4.04 8.59 8.48
C GLU A 133 -2.93 9.23 9.34
N ALA A 134 -1.72 9.38 8.78
CA ALA A 134 -0.56 9.89 9.51
C ALA A 134 -0.80 11.28 10.10
N ASP A 135 -1.43 12.18 9.37
CA ASP A 135 -1.64 13.57 9.81
C ASP A 135 -2.54 13.61 11.05
N THR A 136 -3.71 12.97 10.99
CA THR A 136 -4.65 12.85 12.12
C THR A 136 -4.03 12.12 13.31
N PHE A 137 -3.27 11.06 13.05
CA PHE A 137 -2.57 10.31 14.09
C PHE A 137 -1.53 11.17 14.80
N PHE A 138 -0.73 11.91 14.06
CA PHE A 138 0.28 12.78 14.64
C PHE A 138 -0.32 14.01 15.33
N GLU A 139 -1.44 14.56 14.86
CA GLU A 139 -2.13 15.64 15.58
C GLU A 139 -2.49 15.23 17.01
N LYS A 140 -2.97 14.01 17.18
CA LYS A 140 -3.41 13.50 18.49
C LYS A 140 -2.27 12.92 19.33
N SER A 141 -1.22 12.41 18.71
CA SER A 141 -0.28 11.49 19.36
C SER A 141 1.19 11.88 19.21
N PHE A 142 1.51 12.99 18.56
CA PHE A 142 2.90 13.34 18.21
C PHE A 142 3.83 13.40 19.42
N PHE A 143 3.36 13.93 20.54
CA PHE A 143 4.15 13.98 21.78
C PHE A 143 4.67 12.62 22.20
N TRP A 144 3.84 11.57 22.10
CA TRP A 144 4.19 10.19 22.46
C TRP A 144 4.99 9.46 21.39
N VAL A 145 4.82 9.84 20.14
CA VAL A 145 5.46 9.19 18.97
C VAL A 145 6.84 9.77 18.70
N LYS A 146 7.03 11.08 18.94
CA LYS A 146 8.28 11.82 18.67
C LYS A 146 9.53 11.17 19.27
N PRO A 147 9.55 10.69 20.52
CA PRO A 147 10.76 10.06 21.07
C PRO A 147 11.20 8.83 20.27
N SER A 148 10.25 7.99 19.85
CA SER A 148 10.58 6.80 19.03
C SER A 148 11.02 7.19 17.61
N LEU A 149 10.40 8.21 17.00
CA LEU A 149 10.84 8.73 15.70
C LEU A 149 12.26 9.30 15.75
N ALA A 150 12.61 10.01 16.84
CA ALA A 150 13.95 10.57 17.03
C ALA A 150 15.04 9.51 17.22
N MET A 151 14.67 8.29 17.59
CA MET A 151 15.61 7.17 17.71
C MET A 151 15.92 6.48 16.38
N ALA A 152 15.17 6.76 15.30
CA ALA A 152 15.43 6.17 14.00
C ALA A 152 16.67 6.79 13.35
N ASP A 153 17.45 5.97 12.65
CA ASP A 153 18.60 6.43 11.87
C ASP A 153 18.16 6.91 10.48
N ALA A 154 17.07 6.38 9.97
CA ALA A 154 16.35 6.86 8.79
C ALA A 154 14.84 6.59 8.89
N ILE A 155 14.05 7.47 8.29
CA ILE A 155 12.62 7.28 8.12
C ILE A 155 12.33 7.30 6.63
N VAL A 156 11.74 6.23 6.11
CA VAL A 156 11.32 6.13 4.71
C VAL A 156 9.81 6.13 4.62
N VAL A 157 9.29 6.78 3.60
CA VAL A 157 7.86 6.92 3.31
C VAL A 157 7.59 6.61 1.84
N PRO A 158 6.42 6.07 1.47
CA PRO A 158 6.16 5.67 0.09
C PRO A 158 5.81 6.82 -0.86
N SER A 159 5.45 8.00 -0.35
CA SER A 159 4.94 9.10 -1.19
C SER A 159 5.35 10.48 -0.69
N GLY A 160 5.33 11.46 -1.59
CA GLY A 160 5.53 12.88 -1.25
C GLY A 160 4.45 13.43 -0.30
N PHE A 161 3.25 12.84 -0.29
CA PHE A 161 2.21 13.16 0.67
C PHE A 161 2.67 12.90 2.10
N LEU A 162 3.13 11.69 2.41
CA LEU A 162 3.66 11.40 3.75
C LEU A 162 4.92 12.19 4.06
N GLU A 163 5.81 12.40 3.09
CA GLU A 163 6.96 13.29 3.29
C GLU A 163 6.50 14.68 3.77
N ALA A 164 5.47 15.26 3.14
CA ALA A 164 4.92 16.56 3.56
C ALA A 164 4.35 16.53 4.98
N VAL A 165 3.66 15.45 5.37
CA VAL A 165 3.13 15.24 6.72
C VAL A 165 4.25 15.24 7.78
N PHE A 166 5.36 14.55 7.52
CA PHE A 166 6.52 14.51 8.40
C PHE A 166 7.27 15.86 8.41
N ARG A 167 7.43 16.48 7.25
CA ARG A 167 8.11 17.77 7.10
C ARG A 167 7.41 18.90 7.87
N LYS A 168 6.08 18.93 7.91
CA LYS A 168 5.30 19.86 8.77
C LYS A 168 5.70 19.78 10.25
N ARG A 169 6.26 18.64 10.69
CA ARG A 169 6.67 18.36 12.08
C ARG A 169 8.19 18.42 12.28
N GLY A 170 8.91 18.95 11.29
CA GLY A 170 10.38 19.10 11.33
C GLY A 170 11.15 17.78 11.22
N ILE A 171 10.53 16.74 10.68
CA ILE A 171 11.16 15.42 10.53
C ILE A 171 11.50 15.20 9.06
N ALA A 172 12.78 14.95 8.77
CA ALA A 172 13.23 14.57 7.43
C ALA A 172 12.93 13.10 7.13
N THR A 173 12.47 12.83 5.91
CA THR A 173 12.18 11.48 5.43
C THR A 173 12.74 11.28 4.03
N LEU A 174 12.88 10.03 3.61
CA LEU A 174 13.29 9.65 2.26
C LEU A 174 12.14 8.91 1.56
N ILE A 175 11.93 9.18 0.28
CA ILE A 175 10.86 8.52 -0.47
C ILE A 175 11.37 7.18 -1.02
N VAL A 176 10.81 6.08 -0.50
CA VAL A 176 10.98 4.72 -1.00
C VAL A 176 9.58 4.18 -1.33
N PRO A 177 9.16 4.21 -2.60
CA PRO A 177 7.80 3.86 -3.01
C PRO A 177 7.41 2.41 -2.71
N ASN A 178 6.11 2.13 -2.79
CA ASN A 178 5.62 0.77 -2.87
C ASN A 178 6.14 0.08 -4.14
N ILE A 179 6.35 -1.23 -4.05
CA ILE A 179 6.88 -2.02 -5.15
C ILE A 179 5.72 -2.74 -5.84
N ILE A 180 5.72 -2.71 -7.17
CA ILE A 180 4.82 -3.51 -8.00
C ILE A 180 5.58 -4.68 -8.65
N ASN A 181 4.92 -5.82 -8.72
CA ASN A 181 5.45 -6.99 -9.42
C ASN A 181 4.84 -7.07 -10.84
N LEU A 182 5.62 -6.68 -11.84
CA LEU A 182 5.16 -6.70 -13.23
C LEU A 182 5.08 -8.11 -13.83
N ASP A 183 5.83 -9.08 -13.32
CA ASP A 183 5.70 -10.49 -13.78
C ASP A 183 4.29 -11.03 -13.53
N ARG A 184 3.65 -10.50 -12.50
CA ARG A 184 2.31 -10.85 -12.08
C ARG A 184 1.24 -9.93 -12.66
N PHE A 185 1.50 -8.63 -12.65
CA PHE A 185 0.60 -7.57 -13.10
C PHE A 185 1.14 -6.96 -14.39
N SER A 186 1.09 -7.69 -15.49
CA SER A 186 1.45 -7.18 -16.81
C SER A 186 0.24 -7.20 -17.73
N LYS A 187 0.23 -6.32 -18.72
CA LYS A 187 -0.78 -6.34 -19.77
C LYS A 187 -0.71 -7.66 -20.52
N GLN A 188 -1.78 -8.44 -20.51
CA GLN A 188 -1.85 -9.63 -21.36
C GLN A 188 -2.00 -9.22 -22.84
N ALA A 189 -1.25 -9.91 -23.72
CA ALA A 189 -1.31 -9.67 -25.16
C ALA A 189 -2.73 -9.87 -25.75
N ASN A 190 -3.52 -10.75 -25.11
CA ASN A 190 -4.88 -11.11 -25.53
C ASN A 190 -5.97 -10.38 -24.72
N ARG A 191 -5.66 -9.23 -24.06
CA ARG A 191 -6.71 -8.43 -23.49
C ARG A 191 -7.75 -8.17 -24.56
N ARG A 192 -9.03 -8.49 -24.28
CA ARG A 192 -10.16 -8.34 -25.22
C ARG A 192 -10.08 -6.98 -25.92
N GLN A 193 -9.79 -7.01 -27.22
CA GLN A 193 -9.77 -5.80 -28.03
C GLN A 193 -11.23 -5.42 -28.33
N GLY A 194 -11.77 -4.57 -27.50
CA GLY A 194 -13.11 -4.05 -27.65
C GLY A 194 -13.87 -4.04 -26.33
N ILE A 195 -14.56 -2.96 -26.04
CA ILE A 195 -15.58 -2.94 -25.00
C ILE A 195 -16.64 -3.95 -25.44
N GLU A 196 -16.79 -5.03 -24.70
CA GLU A 196 -17.97 -5.89 -24.87
C GLU A 196 -19.23 -5.03 -24.67
N LYS A 197 -20.37 -5.50 -25.20
CA LYS A 197 -21.67 -4.87 -24.93
C LYS A 197 -21.98 -4.74 -23.42
N THR A 198 -21.17 -5.35 -22.56
CA THR A 198 -21.29 -5.43 -21.10
C THR A 198 -19.98 -4.97 -20.43
N PRO A 199 -19.75 -3.66 -20.27
CA PRO A 199 -18.55 -3.14 -19.59
C PRO A 199 -18.40 -3.66 -18.17
N HIS A 200 -17.16 -3.99 -17.79
CA HIS A 200 -16.83 -4.52 -16.46
C HIS A 200 -16.02 -3.50 -15.66
N VAL A 201 -16.64 -2.96 -14.63
CA VAL A 201 -16.00 -2.08 -13.63
C VAL A 201 -15.55 -2.93 -12.45
N ILE A 202 -14.36 -2.68 -11.92
CA ILE A 202 -13.86 -3.34 -10.72
C ILE A 202 -13.52 -2.33 -9.62
N LEU A 203 -13.71 -2.78 -8.37
CA LEU A 203 -13.32 -2.07 -7.16
C LEU A 203 -12.55 -3.06 -6.27
N THR A 204 -11.26 -2.80 -6.03
CA THR A 204 -10.35 -3.72 -5.33
C THR A 204 -9.85 -3.10 -4.03
N ARG A 205 -10.79 -2.85 -3.09
CA ARG A 205 -10.53 -2.22 -1.79
C ARG A 205 -11.18 -3.00 -0.66
N ASN A 206 -10.58 -2.93 0.53
CA ASN A 206 -11.25 -3.41 1.73
C ASN A 206 -12.57 -2.64 1.96
N LEU A 207 -13.55 -3.32 2.56
CA LEU A 207 -14.85 -2.73 2.83
C LEU A 207 -14.85 -2.02 4.20
N GLU A 208 -14.07 -0.92 4.26
CA GLU A 208 -13.89 -0.09 5.44
C GLU A 208 -14.34 1.35 5.16
N PRO A 209 -14.86 2.10 6.15
CA PRO A 209 -15.40 3.46 5.96
C PRO A 209 -14.44 4.42 5.25
N ILE A 210 -13.14 4.30 5.51
CA ILE A 210 -12.11 5.15 4.93
C ILE A 210 -11.99 5.01 3.39
N TYR A 211 -12.49 3.90 2.84
CA TYR A 211 -12.44 3.65 1.39
C TYR A 211 -13.73 4.01 0.66
N ASP A 212 -14.78 4.44 1.36
CA ASP A 212 -16.04 4.96 0.82
C ASP A 212 -16.58 4.20 -0.40
N ASN A 213 -16.63 2.87 -0.26
CA ASN A 213 -17.12 1.99 -1.34
C ASN A 213 -18.58 2.33 -1.73
N ALA A 214 -19.33 2.97 -0.85
CA ALA A 214 -20.70 3.41 -1.10
C ALA A 214 -20.76 4.44 -2.25
N THR A 215 -19.83 5.40 -2.29
CA THR A 215 -19.74 6.37 -3.40
C THR A 215 -19.55 5.69 -4.74
N ALA A 216 -18.67 4.68 -4.84
CA ALA A 216 -18.49 3.93 -6.08
C ALA A 216 -19.74 3.12 -6.50
N ILE A 217 -20.48 2.53 -5.56
CA ILE A 217 -21.73 1.83 -5.84
C ILE A 217 -22.78 2.80 -6.36
N ARG A 218 -22.93 3.98 -5.76
CA ARG A 218 -23.86 5.02 -6.24
C ARG A 218 -23.47 5.56 -7.61
N ALA A 219 -22.17 5.74 -7.85
CA ALA A 219 -21.67 6.13 -9.16
C ALA A 219 -21.93 5.08 -10.23
N PHE A 220 -21.77 3.80 -9.86
CA PHE A 220 -22.06 2.69 -10.76
C PHE A 220 -23.55 2.58 -11.11
N ASP A 221 -24.47 2.86 -10.16
CA ASP A 221 -25.90 2.96 -10.44
C ASP A 221 -26.19 4.00 -11.56
N LEU A 222 -25.53 5.16 -11.49
CA LEU A 222 -25.65 6.19 -12.53
C LEU A 222 -25.09 5.72 -13.89
N VAL A 223 -23.95 5.02 -13.87
CA VAL A 223 -23.40 4.41 -15.10
C VAL A 223 -24.36 3.41 -15.69
N ARG A 224 -25.00 2.59 -14.87
CA ARG A 224 -25.93 1.56 -15.32
C ARG A 224 -27.19 2.13 -15.95
N LYS A 225 -27.67 3.29 -15.50
CA LYS A 225 -28.79 4.00 -16.14
C LYS A 225 -28.47 4.39 -17.59
N THR A 226 -27.20 4.64 -17.90
CA THR A 226 -26.72 4.97 -19.26
C THR A 226 -26.33 3.72 -20.05
N ILE A 227 -25.73 2.74 -19.38
CA ILE A 227 -25.25 1.47 -19.96
C ILE A 227 -25.83 0.30 -19.17
N PRO A 228 -27.07 -0.14 -19.46
CA PRO A 228 -27.78 -1.14 -18.67
C PRO A 228 -27.08 -2.50 -18.52
N GLY A 229 -26.20 -2.85 -19.47
CA GLY A 229 -25.40 -4.09 -19.42
C GLY A 229 -24.16 -4.02 -18.52
N ALA A 230 -23.79 -2.86 -17.98
CA ALA A 230 -22.59 -2.71 -17.16
C ALA A 230 -22.62 -3.60 -15.91
N ARG A 231 -21.46 -4.11 -15.51
CA ARG A 231 -21.28 -4.96 -14.32
C ARG A 231 -20.20 -4.37 -13.41
N LEU A 232 -20.38 -4.54 -12.09
CA LEU A 232 -19.42 -4.15 -11.07
C LEU A 232 -18.99 -5.38 -10.25
N THR A 233 -17.69 -5.61 -10.14
CA THR A 233 -17.14 -6.58 -9.18
C THR A 233 -16.40 -5.85 -8.07
N ILE A 234 -16.82 -6.11 -6.82
CA ILE A 234 -16.19 -5.57 -5.61
C ILE A 234 -15.37 -6.68 -4.97
N ALA A 235 -14.05 -6.55 -5.04
CA ALA A 235 -13.09 -7.50 -4.47
C ALA A 235 -12.49 -6.93 -3.18
N GLY A 236 -12.94 -7.44 -2.05
CA GLY A 236 -12.51 -7.03 -0.73
C GLY A 236 -13.41 -7.57 0.36
N SER A 237 -12.97 -7.44 1.59
CA SER A 237 -13.72 -7.80 2.79
C SER A 237 -13.60 -6.70 3.84
N GLY A 238 -14.57 -6.59 4.73
CA GLY A 238 -14.55 -5.59 5.80
C GLY A 238 -15.90 -5.41 6.47
N PRO A 239 -15.95 -4.57 7.51
CA PRO A 239 -17.14 -4.39 8.34
C PRO A 239 -18.33 -3.82 7.57
N GLU A 240 -18.11 -3.08 6.48
CA GLU A 240 -19.18 -2.45 5.71
C GLU A 240 -19.90 -3.42 4.74
N ARG A 241 -19.47 -4.69 4.63
CA ARG A 241 -20.04 -5.66 3.68
C ARG A 241 -21.58 -5.72 3.72
N THR A 242 -22.18 -5.73 4.92
CA THR A 242 -23.63 -5.79 5.10
C THR A 242 -24.33 -4.50 4.69
N ALA A 243 -23.75 -3.34 5.06
CA ALA A 243 -24.31 -2.04 4.71
C ALA A 243 -24.27 -1.80 3.20
N LEU A 244 -23.16 -2.15 2.56
CA LEU A 244 -22.99 -2.03 1.11
C LEU A 244 -23.93 -2.99 0.35
N GLY A 245 -24.19 -4.18 0.89
CA GLY A 245 -25.17 -5.11 0.33
C GLY A 245 -26.59 -4.50 0.32
N ARG A 246 -27.02 -3.90 1.43
CA ARG A 246 -28.31 -3.19 1.51
C ARG A 246 -28.38 -2.02 0.53
N LEU A 247 -27.32 -1.25 0.40
CA LEU A 247 -27.26 -0.15 -0.58
C LEU A 247 -27.48 -0.67 -2.01
N VAL A 248 -26.88 -1.79 -2.38
CA VAL A 248 -27.07 -2.42 -3.69
C VAL A 248 -28.53 -2.85 -3.91
N GLU A 249 -29.18 -3.40 -2.88
CA GLU A 249 -30.61 -3.78 -2.89
C GLU A 249 -31.52 -2.54 -2.99
N GLU A 250 -31.27 -1.50 -2.22
CA GLU A 250 -32.00 -0.22 -2.25
C GLU A 250 -31.96 0.46 -3.63
N LEU A 251 -30.80 0.34 -4.32
CA LEU A 251 -30.62 0.88 -5.68
C LEU A 251 -31.20 -0.04 -6.77
N GLY A 252 -31.60 -1.27 -6.44
CA GLY A 252 -32.14 -2.22 -7.41
C GLY A 252 -31.14 -2.75 -8.42
N ILE A 253 -29.84 -2.81 -8.08
CA ILE A 253 -28.75 -3.20 -8.98
C ILE A 253 -28.05 -4.52 -8.59
N GLN A 254 -28.69 -5.36 -7.78
CA GLN A 254 -28.13 -6.60 -7.26
C GLN A 254 -27.77 -7.63 -8.35
N ASP A 255 -28.40 -7.56 -9.50
CA ASP A 255 -28.12 -8.42 -10.66
C ASP A 255 -26.81 -8.02 -11.39
N ALA A 256 -26.34 -6.81 -11.18
CA ALA A 256 -25.14 -6.25 -11.82
C ALA A 256 -23.94 -6.09 -10.89
N VAL A 257 -24.11 -6.24 -9.56
CA VAL A 257 -23.04 -6.07 -8.58
C VAL A 257 -22.66 -7.39 -7.94
N THR A 258 -21.41 -7.79 -8.10
CA THR A 258 -20.86 -9.01 -7.48
C THR A 258 -19.89 -8.64 -6.38
N PHE A 259 -20.13 -9.10 -5.16
CA PHE A 259 -19.18 -9.06 -4.06
C PHE A 259 -18.33 -10.34 -4.09
N ALA A 260 -17.12 -10.26 -4.63
CA ALA A 260 -16.24 -11.40 -4.78
C ALA A 260 -15.53 -11.81 -3.46
N GLY A 261 -15.70 -11.00 -2.40
CA GLY A 261 -14.97 -11.20 -1.17
C GLY A 261 -13.47 -10.94 -1.34
N ARG A 262 -12.67 -11.54 -0.47
CA ARG A 262 -11.22 -11.47 -0.60
C ARG A 262 -10.75 -12.40 -1.72
N ILE A 263 -10.07 -11.84 -2.69
CA ILE A 263 -9.45 -12.59 -3.79
C ILE A 263 -7.97 -12.81 -3.44
N ASP A 264 -7.49 -14.04 -3.64
CA ASP A 264 -6.10 -14.36 -3.43
C ASP A 264 -5.19 -13.65 -4.44
N ASN A 265 -3.98 -13.45 -3.96
CA ASN A 265 -2.99 -12.69 -4.71
C ASN A 265 -2.74 -13.20 -6.15
N GLU A 266 -2.94 -14.47 -6.47
CA GLU A 266 -2.78 -15.01 -7.82
C GLU A 266 -4.00 -14.74 -8.71
N ALA A 267 -5.19 -14.84 -8.15
CA ALA A 267 -6.43 -14.64 -8.89
C ALA A 267 -6.80 -13.16 -9.12
N ILE A 268 -6.22 -12.24 -8.34
CA ILE A 268 -6.55 -10.81 -8.47
C ILE A 268 -6.08 -10.23 -9.82
N ALA A 269 -4.97 -10.72 -10.39
CA ALA A 269 -4.49 -10.27 -11.70
C ALA A 269 -5.50 -10.59 -12.81
N GLU A 270 -6.14 -11.76 -12.75
CA GLU A 270 -7.21 -12.15 -13.67
C GLU A 270 -8.39 -11.18 -13.63
N LEU A 271 -8.75 -10.69 -12.44
CA LEU A 271 -9.81 -9.69 -12.30
C LEU A 271 -9.44 -8.39 -13.01
N TYR A 272 -8.20 -7.90 -12.84
CA TYR A 272 -7.73 -6.73 -13.57
C TYR A 272 -7.72 -6.95 -15.09
N HIS A 273 -7.30 -8.11 -15.58
CA HIS A 273 -7.25 -8.40 -17.01
C HIS A 273 -8.64 -8.41 -17.68
N ARG A 274 -9.70 -8.70 -16.92
CA ARG A 274 -11.09 -8.70 -17.39
C ARG A 274 -11.78 -7.34 -17.24
N ALA A 275 -11.16 -6.40 -16.54
CA ALA A 275 -11.75 -5.12 -16.24
C ALA A 275 -11.59 -4.11 -17.39
N ASP A 276 -12.62 -3.32 -17.64
CA ASP A 276 -12.56 -2.16 -18.55
C ASP A 276 -12.12 -0.91 -17.79
N ILE A 277 -12.53 -0.78 -16.51
CA ILE A 277 -12.18 0.34 -15.61
C ILE A 277 -11.99 -0.19 -14.20
N MET A 278 -11.02 0.38 -13.48
CA MET A 278 -10.87 0.24 -12.03
C MET A 278 -11.28 1.54 -11.35
N VAL A 279 -12.10 1.44 -10.29
CA VAL A 279 -12.49 2.60 -9.47
C VAL A 279 -11.88 2.54 -8.07
N ASN A 280 -11.46 3.70 -7.56
CA ASN A 280 -10.93 3.87 -6.20
C ASN A 280 -11.55 5.09 -5.52
N PRO A 281 -12.59 4.93 -4.68
CA PRO A 281 -13.35 6.03 -4.09
C PRO A 281 -12.82 6.52 -2.74
N SER A 282 -11.60 6.15 -2.36
CA SER A 282 -11.04 6.38 -1.02
C SER A 282 -11.18 7.83 -0.54
N LEU A 283 -11.47 8.02 0.75
CA LEU A 283 -11.46 9.33 1.42
C LEU A 283 -10.05 9.75 1.83
N VAL A 284 -9.21 8.79 2.15
CA VAL A 284 -7.79 8.98 2.46
C VAL A 284 -7.02 7.78 1.93
N ASP A 285 -5.97 8.05 1.20
CA ASP A 285 -5.01 7.02 0.79
C ASP A 285 -3.61 7.64 0.67
N ASN A 286 -2.61 6.81 0.83
CA ASN A 286 -1.23 7.26 0.73
C ASN A 286 -0.59 6.86 -0.61
N MET A 287 -0.54 5.57 -0.88
CA MET A 287 -0.05 5.01 -2.14
C MET A 287 -0.75 3.67 -2.40
N PRO A 288 -1.98 3.71 -2.94
CA PRO A 288 -2.80 2.51 -3.12
C PRO A 288 -2.17 1.54 -4.12
N ILE A 289 -1.88 0.32 -3.63
CA ILE A 289 -1.30 -0.74 -4.47
C ILE A 289 -2.27 -1.15 -5.57
N SER A 290 -3.57 -1.12 -5.30
CA SER A 290 -4.61 -1.42 -6.28
C SER A 290 -4.55 -0.51 -7.52
N ILE A 291 -4.18 0.76 -7.36
CA ILE A 291 -3.93 1.64 -8.52
C ILE A 291 -2.69 1.18 -9.29
N LEU A 292 -1.58 0.87 -8.60
CA LEU A 292 -0.38 0.35 -9.28
C LEU A 292 -0.67 -0.95 -10.04
N GLU A 293 -1.47 -1.84 -9.46
CA GLU A 293 -1.89 -3.11 -10.08
C GLU A 293 -2.73 -2.86 -11.34
N ALA A 294 -3.71 -1.95 -11.26
CA ALA A 294 -4.53 -1.55 -12.41
C ALA A 294 -3.69 -0.96 -13.52
N LEU A 295 -2.81 0.00 -13.20
CA LEU A 295 -1.91 0.62 -14.17
C LEU A 295 -0.98 -0.41 -14.82
N ALA A 296 -0.42 -1.34 -14.05
CA ALA A 296 0.44 -2.41 -14.56
C ALA A 296 -0.29 -3.33 -15.54
N CYS A 297 -1.55 -3.65 -15.26
CA CYS A 297 -2.42 -4.43 -16.15
C CYS A 297 -2.96 -3.62 -17.34
N GLY A 298 -2.65 -2.33 -17.45
CA GLY A 298 -3.18 -1.44 -18.47
C GLY A 298 -4.68 -1.18 -18.34
N VAL A 299 -5.21 -1.16 -17.11
CA VAL A 299 -6.60 -0.83 -16.82
C VAL A 299 -6.70 0.65 -16.52
N PRO A 300 -7.55 1.42 -17.23
CA PRO A 300 -7.82 2.81 -16.89
C PRO A 300 -8.37 2.94 -15.47
N VAL A 301 -7.93 3.99 -14.76
CA VAL A 301 -8.29 4.22 -13.37
C VAL A 301 -9.13 5.48 -13.24
N VAL A 302 -10.23 5.40 -12.50
CA VAL A 302 -10.97 6.54 -11.96
C VAL A 302 -10.77 6.52 -10.44
N SER A 303 -10.25 7.61 -9.88
CA SER A 303 -9.95 7.67 -8.44
C SER A 303 -10.31 9.04 -7.86
N THR A 304 -10.47 9.09 -6.56
CA THR A 304 -10.59 10.36 -5.84
C THR A 304 -9.24 11.08 -5.79
N ASP A 305 -9.29 12.42 -5.75
CA ASP A 305 -8.13 13.32 -5.63
C ASP A 305 -7.79 13.56 -4.16
N VAL A 306 -7.32 12.52 -3.46
CA VAL A 306 -7.05 12.61 -2.02
C VAL A 306 -5.66 12.09 -1.64
N GLY A 307 -5.09 12.66 -0.60
CA GLY A 307 -3.87 12.20 0.03
C GLY A 307 -2.68 12.07 -0.93
N GLY A 308 -2.16 10.86 -1.06
CA GLY A 308 -1.00 10.55 -1.90
C GLY A 308 -1.36 10.17 -3.34
N ILE A 309 -2.65 10.07 -3.70
CA ILE A 309 -3.08 9.67 -5.05
C ILE A 309 -2.59 10.63 -6.13
N PRO A 310 -2.66 11.99 -5.96
CA PRO A 310 -2.10 12.94 -6.92
C PRO A 310 -0.58 12.89 -7.07
N HIS A 311 0.13 12.27 -6.12
CA HIS A 311 1.57 12.00 -6.24
C HIS A 311 1.87 10.71 -7.01
N LEU A 312 0.86 9.87 -7.21
CA LEU A 312 0.96 8.58 -7.90
C LEU A 312 0.52 8.68 -9.36
N VAL A 313 -0.59 9.39 -9.60
CA VAL A 313 -1.21 9.55 -10.92
C VAL A 313 -1.50 11.00 -11.22
N THR A 314 -1.57 11.35 -12.52
CA THR A 314 -1.88 12.71 -12.99
C THR A 314 -3.23 12.70 -13.68
N HIS A 315 -4.11 13.62 -13.26
CA HIS A 315 -5.44 13.78 -13.86
C HIS A 315 -5.35 13.97 -15.38
N GLU A 316 -6.25 13.31 -16.11
CA GLU A 316 -6.36 13.27 -17.57
C GLU A 316 -5.14 12.74 -18.35
N LYS A 317 -4.07 12.36 -17.63
CA LYS A 317 -2.87 11.78 -18.26
C LYS A 317 -2.73 10.29 -17.94
N THR A 318 -2.76 9.90 -16.66
CA THR A 318 -2.55 8.52 -16.23
C THR A 318 -3.73 7.93 -15.44
N ALA A 319 -4.69 8.78 -15.06
CA ALA A 319 -5.96 8.42 -14.44
C ALA A 319 -6.95 9.58 -14.59
N LEU A 320 -8.23 9.35 -14.29
CA LEU A 320 -9.18 10.42 -14.03
C LEU A 320 -9.35 10.59 -12.52
N LEU A 321 -9.10 11.81 -12.03
CA LEU A 321 -9.27 12.17 -10.62
C LEU A 321 -10.55 12.98 -10.44
N VAL A 322 -11.30 12.67 -9.38
CA VAL A 322 -12.58 13.31 -9.04
C VAL A 322 -12.62 13.69 -7.56
N PRO A 323 -13.46 14.63 -7.15
CA PRO A 323 -13.65 14.93 -5.72
C PRO A 323 -14.11 13.70 -4.96
N PRO A 324 -13.69 13.54 -3.67
CA PRO A 324 -14.22 12.50 -2.80
C PRO A 324 -15.71 12.72 -2.51
N GLN A 325 -16.44 11.65 -2.24
CA GLN A 325 -17.87 11.68 -1.92
C GLN A 325 -18.76 12.29 -3.01
N ASP A 326 -18.31 12.29 -4.26
CA ASP A 326 -19.06 12.77 -5.42
C ASP A 326 -19.34 11.61 -6.39
N PRO A 327 -20.47 10.90 -6.23
CA PRO A 327 -20.83 9.80 -7.12
C PRO A 327 -21.17 10.28 -8.55
N VAL A 328 -21.60 11.54 -8.73
CA VAL A 328 -21.91 12.09 -10.03
C VAL A 328 -20.62 12.35 -10.82
N ALA A 329 -19.64 13.02 -10.22
CA ALA A 329 -18.34 13.23 -10.85
C ALA A 329 -17.66 11.90 -11.18
N MET A 330 -17.73 10.91 -10.28
CA MET A 330 -17.16 9.58 -10.48
C MET A 330 -17.86 8.82 -11.62
N SER A 331 -19.19 8.88 -11.73
CA SER A 331 -19.94 8.26 -12.81
C SER A 331 -19.61 8.90 -14.17
N ASN A 332 -19.53 10.24 -14.22
CA ASN A 332 -19.16 10.97 -15.43
C ASN A 332 -17.76 10.59 -15.92
N ALA A 333 -16.80 10.46 -14.99
CA ALA A 333 -15.45 10.01 -15.32
C ALA A 333 -15.45 8.57 -15.86
N MET A 334 -16.21 7.64 -15.24
CA MET A 334 -16.36 6.28 -15.76
C MET A 334 -16.99 6.28 -17.17
N LEU A 335 -18.08 7.00 -17.37
CA LEU A 335 -18.76 7.09 -18.68
C LEU A 335 -17.84 7.70 -19.75
N SER A 336 -17.04 8.71 -19.40
CA SER A 336 -16.04 9.30 -20.31
C SER A 336 -15.07 8.25 -20.83
N LEU A 337 -14.57 7.34 -19.97
CA LEU A 337 -13.65 6.27 -20.37
C LEU A 337 -14.35 5.11 -21.10
N LEU A 338 -15.60 4.81 -20.75
CA LEU A 338 -16.37 3.73 -21.38
C LEU A 338 -16.82 4.12 -22.80
N ASN A 339 -17.12 5.40 -23.04
CA ASN A 339 -17.62 5.90 -24.32
C ASN A 339 -16.49 6.33 -25.27
N ASP A 340 -15.29 6.66 -24.74
CA ASP A 340 -14.13 7.10 -25.53
C ASP A 340 -12.97 6.11 -25.37
N ARG A 341 -12.87 5.17 -26.31
CA ARG A 341 -11.84 4.12 -26.31
C ARG A 341 -10.43 4.66 -26.49
N ASP A 342 -10.27 5.71 -27.27
CA ASP A 342 -8.95 6.29 -27.56
C ASP A 342 -8.43 7.00 -26.31
N LYS A 343 -9.27 7.75 -25.62
CA LYS A 343 -8.96 8.34 -24.32
C LYS A 343 -8.60 7.27 -23.27
N ALA A 344 -9.42 6.23 -23.16
CA ALA A 344 -9.17 5.13 -22.22
C ALA A 344 -7.84 4.43 -22.50
N LYS A 345 -7.52 4.19 -23.79
CA LYS A 345 -6.27 3.59 -24.22
C LYS A 345 -5.06 4.49 -23.93
N GLN A 346 -5.15 5.78 -24.24
CA GLN A 346 -4.07 6.74 -23.96
C GLN A 346 -3.75 6.82 -22.47
N ILE A 347 -4.77 6.93 -21.62
CA ILE A 347 -4.62 6.97 -20.16
C ILE A 347 -4.00 5.67 -19.64
N ALA A 348 -4.45 4.50 -20.12
CA ALA A 348 -3.91 3.21 -19.73
C ALA A 348 -2.44 3.03 -20.13
N GLU A 349 -2.06 3.42 -21.36
CA GLU A 349 -0.68 3.34 -21.85
C GLU A 349 0.25 4.28 -21.08
N ALA A 350 -0.18 5.52 -20.82
CA ALA A 350 0.57 6.45 -19.98
C ALA A 350 0.72 5.93 -18.54
N GLY A 351 -0.32 5.30 -18.00
CA GLY A 351 -0.29 4.63 -16.70
C GLY A 351 0.73 3.49 -16.63
N MET A 352 0.76 2.62 -17.65
CA MET A 352 1.74 1.53 -17.75
C MET A 352 3.19 2.04 -17.82
N LEU A 353 3.44 3.17 -18.49
CA LEU A 353 4.77 3.78 -18.49
C LEU A 353 5.13 4.32 -17.12
N THR A 354 4.17 4.98 -16.45
CA THR A 354 4.38 5.58 -15.13
C THR A 354 4.68 4.50 -14.08
N VAL A 355 4.04 3.34 -14.14
CA VAL A 355 4.21 2.28 -13.13
C VAL A 355 5.61 1.66 -13.14
N GLN A 356 6.39 1.80 -14.22
CA GLN A 356 7.75 1.28 -14.33
C GLN A 356 8.68 1.80 -13.23
N GLN A 357 8.51 3.04 -12.80
CA GLN A 357 9.33 3.64 -11.73
C GLN A 357 9.14 2.96 -10.36
N TYR A 358 8.08 2.16 -10.17
CA TYR A 358 7.73 1.45 -8.95
C TYR A 358 8.13 -0.03 -8.96
N THR A 359 8.87 -0.45 -9.98
CA THR A 359 9.43 -1.81 -10.07
C THR A 359 10.63 -1.97 -9.14
N TRP A 360 10.93 -3.22 -8.75
CA TRP A 360 12.05 -3.50 -7.87
C TRP A 360 13.39 -2.95 -8.39
N PRO A 361 13.79 -3.11 -9.65
CA PRO A 361 15.04 -2.54 -10.16
C PRO A 361 15.17 -1.02 -9.92
N ASN A 362 14.07 -0.29 -9.98
CA ASN A 362 14.05 1.17 -9.79
C ASN A 362 13.96 1.60 -8.31
N VAL A 363 13.30 0.80 -7.46
CA VAL A 363 13.14 1.10 -6.02
C VAL A 363 14.34 0.58 -5.21
N ARG A 364 14.95 -0.55 -5.63
CA ARG A 364 16.03 -1.24 -4.95
C ARG A 364 17.18 -0.31 -4.56
N ASN A 365 17.69 0.44 -5.51
CA ASN A 365 18.86 1.28 -5.29
C ASN A 365 18.61 2.36 -4.22
N ARG A 366 17.40 2.94 -4.21
CA ARG A 366 17.01 3.91 -3.17
C ARG A 366 17.00 3.27 -1.78
N LEU A 367 16.45 2.07 -1.66
CA LEU A 367 16.40 1.37 -0.38
C LEU A 367 17.78 0.92 0.09
N LEU A 368 18.60 0.33 -0.79
CA LEU A 368 19.94 -0.13 -0.44
C LEU A 368 20.85 1.06 -0.05
N SER A 369 20.76 2.21 -0.72
CA SER A 369 21.48 3.43 -0.32
C SER A 369 21.11 3.91 1.09
N VAL A 370 19.85 3.73 1.52
CA VAL A 370 19.44 4.03 2.91
C VAL A 370 20.17 3.09 3.88
N TYR A 371 20.23 1.80 3.58
CA TYR A 371 20.92 0.83 4.43
C TYR A 371 22.43 1.12 4.51
N GLU A 372 23.07 1.42 3.38
CA GLU A 372 24.48 1.84 3.33
C GLU A 372 24.76 3.04 4.22
N TYR A 373 23.96 4.07 4.06
CA TYR A 373 24.13 5.32 4.82
C TYR A 373 24.06 5.08 6.33
N ILE A 374 23.05 4.34 6.82
CA ILE A 374 22.89 4.12 8.26
C ILE A 374 23.96 3.19 8.83
N LEU A 375 24.38 2.16 8.08
CA LEU A 375 25.47 1.28 8.52
C LEU A 375 26.80 2.01 8.58
N ALA A 376 27.14 2.80 7.57
CA ALA A 376 28.36 3.62 7.58
C ALA A 376 28.38 4.63 8.74
N LYS A 377 27.22 5.18 9.11
CA LYS A 377 27.08 6.08 10.27
C LYS A 377 27.26 5.37 11.61
N SER A 378 26.84 4.11 11.71
CA SER A 378 26.93 3.32 12.95
C SER A 378 28.30 2.76 13.24
N MET A 379 29.23 2.77 12.25
CA MET A 379 30.61 2.33 12.39
C MET A 379 31.56 3.46 12.81
N ARG A 380 31.09 4.70 12.82
CA ARG A 380 31.79 5.90 13.30
C ARG A 380 31.42 6.22 14.74
#